data_c3fb53df47d34541bed5c3f2ef44f136
#
_entry.id   c3fb53df47d34541bed5c3f2ef44f136
#
_cell.length_a   1.000
_cell.length_b   1.000
_cell.length_c   1.000
_cell.angle_alpha   90.00
_cell.angle_beta   90.00
_cell.angle_gamma   90.00
#
_symmetry.space_group_name_H-M   'P 1'
#
loop_
_entity.id
_entity.type
_entity.pdbx_description
1 polymer ?
#
loop_
_entity_poly.entity_id
_entity_poly.type
_entity_poly.pdbx_seq_one_letter_code
_entity_poly.pdbx_strand_id
1 'polypeptide(L)' 'MSKEEILNRLQTIFQNVFDEDVSINEETKPSDIDGWDSLTQIVLLSAIQNNFGIDISMDEAITIDGVASIIKIIESKKK' A
#
# COMPACT_ATOMS: atom_id res chain seq x y z
N MET A 1 -3.43 9.91 12.11
CA MET A 1 -2.22 9.09 11.85
C MET A 1 -1.29 9.87 10.94
N SER A 2 -0.02 9.95 11.28
CA SER A 2 0.94 10.70 10.48
C SER A 2 1.34 9.93 9.22
N LYS A 3 1.83 10.66 8.21
CA LYS A 3 2.34 10.04 6.99
C LYS A 3 3.48 9.06 7.28
N GLU A 4 4.36 9.44 8.20
CA GLU A 4 5.49 8.59 8.59
C GLU A 4 5.03 7.28 9.22
N GLU A 5 4.01 7.34 10.06
CA GLU A 5 3.44 6.16 10.70
C GLU A 5 2.79 5.26 9.65
N ILE A 6 2.06 5.86 8.70
CA ILE A 6 1.45 5.12 7.60
C ILE A 6 2.53 4.40 6.78
N LEU A 7 3.58 5.13 6.44
CA LEU A 7 4.68 4.57 5.64
C LEU A 7 5.38 3.41 6.36
N ASN A 8 5.61 3.56 7.66
CA ASN A 8 6.23 2.49 8.45
C ASN A 8 5.38 1.22 8.47
N ARG A 9 4.07 1.37 8.60
CA ARG A 9 3.17 0.22 8.57
C ARG A 9 3.08 -0.40 7.19
N LEU A 10 3.08 0.43 6.15
CA LEU A 10 3.11 -0.06 4.77
C LEU A 10 4.39 -0.82 4.48
N GLN A 11 5.52 -0.37 5.01
CA GLN A 11 6.80 -1.05 4.84
C GLN A 11 6.69 -2.50 5.32
N THR A 12 6.11 -2.71 6.49
CA THR A 12 5.92 -4.06 7.04
C THR A 12 4.97 -4.89 6.16
N ILE A 13 3.87 -4.27 5.70
CA ILE A 13 2.90 -4.95 4.84
C ILE A 13 3.57 -5.39 3.54
N PHE A 14 4.34 -4.50 2.91
CA PHE A 14 5.03 -4.82 1.66
C PHE A 14 6.03 -5.96 1.84
N GLN A 15 6.75 -5.98 2.97
CA GLN A 15 7.69 -7.06 3.26
C GLN A 15 6.96 -8.40 3.41
N ASN A 16 5.78 -8.39 3.99
CA ASN A 16 4.99 -9.61 4.16
C ASN A 16 4.36 -10.10 2.87
N VAL A 17 3.96 -9.18 1.99
CA VAL A 17 3.29 -9.54 0.73
C VAL A 17 4.30 -9.95 -0.34
N PHE A 18 5.42 -9.26 -0.43
CA PHE A 18 6.41 -9.47 -1.49
C PHE A 18 7.64 -10.20 -0.97
N ASP A 19 8.54 -9.48 -0.32
CA ASP A 19 9.82 -10.03 0.14
C ASP A 19 10.31 -9.17 1.30
N GLU A 20 10.92 -9.78 2.30
CA GLU A 20 11.44 -9.03 3.44
C GLU A 20 12.58 -8.08 3.08
N ASP A 21 13.18 -8.23 1.90
CA ASP A 21 14.19 -7.31 1.41
C ASP A 21 13.60 -6.06 0.76
N VAL A 22 12.28 -6.01 0.56
CA VAL A 22 11.62 -4.87 -0.06
C VAL A 22 11.72 -3.65 0.85
N SER A 23 12.14 -2.52 0.27
CA SER A 23 12.19 -1.24 0.97
C SER A 23 11.40 -0.22 0.15
N ILE A 24 10.47 0.46 0.80
CA ILE A 24 9.60 1.41 0.11
C ILE A 24 9.78 2.83 0.63
N ASN A 25 9.38 3.79 -0.22
CA ASN A 25 9.25 5.19 0.16
C ASN A 25 8.07 5.76 -0.62
N GLU A 26 7.79 7.05 -0.47
CA GLU A 26 6.65 7.68 -1.12
C GLU A 26 6.73 7.64 -2.65
N GLU A 27 7.91 7.47 -3.20
CA GLU A 27 8.12 7.48 -4.65
C GLU A 27 8.12 6.08 -5.26
N THR A 28 8.02 5.04 -4.44
CA THR A 28 8.04 3.67 -4.92
C THR A 28 6.82 3.37 -5.80
N LYS A 29 7.07 2.77 -6.95
CA LYS A 29 6.05 2.42 -7.93
C LYS A 29 6.06 0.91 -8.19
N PRO A 30 5.00 0.37 -8.80
CA PRO A 30 4.97 -1.06 -9.11
C PRO A 30 6.16 -1.55 -9.92
N SER A 31 6.69 -0.71 -10.80
CA SER A 31 7.86 -1.07 -11.60
C SER A 31 9.14 -1.20 -10.78
N ASP A 32 9.13 -0.67 -9.54
CA ASP A 32 10.29 -0.74 -8.66
C ASP A 32 10.33 -2.02 -7.83
N ILE A 33 9.24 -2.78 -7.81
CA ILE A 33 9.12 -3.97 -6.97
C ILE A 33 8.77 -5.18 -7.83
N ASP A 34 9.64 -6.18 -7.81
CA ASP A 34 9.37 -7.42 -8.53
C ASP A 34 8.14 -8.11 -7.93
N GLY A 35 7.26 -8.55 -8.80
CA GLY A 35 6.07 -9.26 -8.38
C GLY A 35 4.86 -8.38 -8.05
N TRP A 36 5.00 -7.07 -8.10
CA TRP A 36 3.85 -6.18 -7.91
C TRP A 36 3.08 -6.06 -9.21
N ASP A 37 2.08 -6.92 -9.36
CA ASP A 37 1.22 -6.98 -10.55
C ASP A 37 -0.25 -6.94 -10.11
N SER A 38 -1.16 -7.15 -11.05
CA SER A 38 -2.59 -7.07 -10.75
C SER A 38 -3.06 -8.13 -9.75
N LEU A 39 -2.42 -9.27 -9.73
CA LEU A 39 -2.78 -10.35 -8.80
C LEU A 39 -2.30 -10.04 -7.37
N THR A 40 -1.03 -9.65 -7.24
CA THR A 40 -0.48 -9.30 -5.92
C THR A 40 -1.07 -8.01 -5.40
N GLN A 41 -1.54 -7.13 -6.29
CA GLN A 41 -2.24 -5.91 -5.89
C GLN A 41 -3.47 -6.25 -5.05
N ILE A 42 -4.20 -7.29 -5.41
CA ILE A 42 -5.39 -7.72 -4.65
C ILE A 42 -4.97 -8.17 -3.25
N VAL A 43 -3.90 -8.95 -3.15
CA VAL A 43 -3.37 -9.41 -1.85
C VAL A 43 -2.91 -8.23 -1.02
N LEU A 44 -2.21 -7.29 -1.64
CA LEU A 44 -1.70 -6.09 -0.99
C LEU A 44 -2.85 -5.25 -0.41
N LEU A 45 -3.89 -5.03 -1.21
CA LEU A 45 -5.05 -4.24 -0.77
C LEU A 45 -5.77 -4.89 0.40
N SER A 46 -5.91 -6.21 0.36
CA SER A 46 -6.53 -6.96 1.46
C SER A 46 -5.73 -6.76 2.76
N ALA A 47 -4.41 -6.85 2.67
CA ALA A 47 -3.54 -6.67 3.83
C ALA A 47 -3.62 -5.24 4.37
N ILE A 48 -3.68 -4.25 3.49
CA ILE A 48 -3.80 -2.84 3.89
C ILE A 48 -5.12 -2.59 4.60
N GLN A 49 -6.22 -3.08 4.04
CA GLN A 49 -7.55 -2.90 4.63
C GLN A 49 -7.61 -3.52 6.02
N ASN A 50 -7.06 -4.71 6.19
CA ASN A 50 -7.05 -5.40 7.48
C ASN A 50 -6.16 -4.67 8.49
N ASN A 51 -4.98 -4.23 8.07
CA ASN A 51 -4.03 -3.59 8.98
C ASN A 51 -4.53 -2.24 9.49
N PHE A 52 -5.10 -1.44 8.60
CA PHE A 52 -5.56 -0.10 8.94
C PHE A 52 -7.03 -0.03 9.36
N GLY A 53 -7.78 -1.11 9.20
CA GLY A 53 -9.19 -1.12 9.54
C GLY A 53 -10.03 -0.21 8.66
N ILE A 54 -9.74 -0.18 7.36
CA ILE A 54 -10.43 0.65 6.38
C ILE A 54 -10.95 -0.20 5.24
N ASP A 55 -11.85 0.38 4.45
CA ASP A 55 -12.33 -0.23 3.21
C ASP A 55 -11.80 0.58 2.03
N ILE A 56 -11.30 -0.11 1.01
CA ILE A 56 -10.86 0.52 -0.24
C ILE A 56 -11.77 0.00 -1.34
N SER A 57 -12.50 0.91 -1.99
CA SER A 57 -13.41 0.54 -3.07
C SER A 57 -12.64 0.18 -4.35
N MET A 58 -13.32 -0.48 -5.27
CA MET A 58 -12.75 -0.77 -6.60
C MET A 58 -12.32 0.51 -7.31
N ASP A 59 -13.16 1.54 -7.23
CA ASP A 59 -12.87 2.84 -7.86
C ASP A 59 -11.60 3.46 -7.29
N GLU A 60 -11.39 3.33 -5.99
CA GLU A 60 -10.19 3.82 -5.34
C GLU A 60 -8.99 2.96 -5.72
N ALA A 61 -9.18 1.65 -5.76
CA ALA A 61 -8.10 0.71 -6.07
C ALA A 61 -7.51 0.95 -7.46
N ILE A 62 -8.32 1.26 -8.44
CA ILE A 62 -7.83 1.47 -9.81
C ILE A 62 -7.03 2.77 -9.96
N THR A 63 -7.10 3.67 -8.98
CA THR A 63 -6.30 4.90 -9.01
C THR A 63 -4.90 4.70 -8.44
N ILE A 64 -4.62 3.54 -7.85
CA ILE A 64 -3.33 3.28 -7.22
C ILE A 64 -2.27 3.05 -8.28
N ASP A 65 -1.28 3.95 -8.31
CA ASP A 65 -0.16 3.87 -9.23
C ASP A 65 1.19 3.85 -8.52
N GLY A 66 1.17 3.73 -7.20
CA GLY A 66 2.38 3.69 -6.39
C GLY A 66 2.06 3.88 -4.92
N VAL A 67 3.10 3.95 -4.11
CA VAL A 67 2.96 4.09 -2.65
C VAL A 67 2.29 5.43 -2.28
N ALA A 68 2.61 6.51 -3.00
CA ALA A 68 2.03 7.82 -2.70
C ALA A 68 0.51 7.82 -2.77
N SER A 69 -0.07 7.17 -3.78
CA SER A 69 -1.53 7.11 -3.92
C SER A 69 -2.15 6.25 -2.83
N ILE A 70 -1.47 5.20 -2.39
CA ILE A 70 -1.93 4.37 -1.27
C ILE A 70 -1.98 5.22 0.01
N ILE A 71 -0.93 5.98 0.26
CA ILE A 71 -0.87 6.86 1.43
C ILE A 71 -2.02 7.86 1.43
N LYS A 72 -2.31 8.46 0.29
CA LYS A 72 -3.41 9.42 0.15
C LYS A 72 -4.76 8.79 0.51
N ILE A 73 -5.00 7.58 0.05
CA ILE A 73 -6.24 6.87 0.35
C ILE A 73 -6.36 6.63 1.85
N ILE A 74 -5.28 6.16 2.48
CA ILE A 74 -5.27 5.89 3.91
C ILE A 74 -5.50 7.18 4.70
N GLU A 75 -4.81 8.26 4.33
CA GLU A 75 -4.98 9.54 5.00
C GLU A 75 -6.41 10.04 4.91
N SER A 76 -7.04 9.86 3.75
CA SER A 76 -8.43 10.25 3.53
C SER A 76 -9.39 9.52 4.47
N LYS A 77 -9.11 8.26 4.76
CA LYS A 77 -9.99 7.42 5.59
C LYS A 77 -9.67 7.46 7.08
N LYS A 78 -8.49 7.92 7.43
CA LYS A 78 -8.01 7.97 8.83
C LYS A 78 -7.86 9.40 9.34
N LYS A 79 -8.67 10.27 8.90
CA LYS A 79 -8.66 11.67 9.37
C LYS A 79 -9.02 11.78 10.83
#